data_15a77575e942b5d480a412ac38d05367
#
_entry.id   15a77575e942b5d480a412ac38d05367
#
_cell.length_a   1.000
_cell.length_b   1.000
_cell.length_c   1.000
_cell.angle_alpha   90.00
_cell.angle_beta   90.00
_cell.angle_gamma   90.00
#
_symmetry.space_group_name_H-M   'P 1'
#
loop_
_entity.id
_entity.type
_entity.pdbx_description
1 polymer ?
#
loop_
_entity_poly.entity_id
_entity_poly.type
_entity_poly.pdbx_seq_one_letter_code
_entity_poly.pdbx_strand_id
1 'polypeptide(L)'
;LVRSRGLGDVYKRQILLWRSITNWIGGMGVLVFLLAIAPVAREGGSMFLLRAEFPGPMAAKLVPRMQKSAKLLYEIYIAMTVVQIVLLLLGGIPLFDSVNISLSTVSTGGFCVRNDSMASYGAYAQNVTLVFMTLCSMSFSLFYCVLALEFLRIRRSRELRAFVVVVLGVALLMGIDTASKFTSVADGVHHTLFQVVSIISTTCYVSIDASFWSPFVWAMLTVLMITGPMSGSTGGGMKLSRVMILCKSTYRAIARTVTPNSVHLIHLDGEIVEEDTVSAVESFAVAYFMAVIFTAVVLSINGLSIGDGMLAAISSLSNVGYGIDSNTFTMGVSGLNIISKAVLCFDMFLGRLEIFPMLVLFAPETWRK
;
A
#
# COMPACT_ATOMS: atom_id res chain seq x y z
N LEU A 1 -1.87 -16.51 40.47
CA LEU A 1 -1.06 -16.59 39.23
C LEU A 1 -1.92 -16.87 37.98
N VAL A 2 -2.89 -17.77 38.04
CA VAL A 2 -3.80 -18.08 36.93
C VAL A 2 -4.71 -16.88 36.60
N ARG A 3 -5.20 -16.17 37.63
CA ARG A 3 -6.06 -14.98 37.45
C ARG A 3 -5.30 -13.78 36.86
N SER A 4 -4.03 -13.60 37.21
CA SER A 4 -3.20 -12.51 36.66
C SER A 4 -2.80 -12.76 35.20
N ARG A 5 -2.57 -14.02 34.78
CA ARG A 5 -2.33 -14.38 33.38
C ARG A 5 -3.58 -14.13 32.52
N GLY A 6 -4.78 -14.50 33.02
CA GLY A 6 -6.02 -14.27 32.29
C GLY A 6 -6.32 -12.78 32.05
N LEU A 7 -6.06 -11.91 33.04
CA LEU A 7 -6.20 -10.45 32.87
C LEU A 7 -5.19 -9.90 31.83
N GLY A 8 -3.93 -10.33 31.90
CA GLY A 8 -2.91 -9.93 30.92
C GLY A 8 -3.28 -10.30 29.48
N ASP A 9 -3.84 -11.49 29.26
CA ASP A 9 -4.30 -11.93 27.95
C ASP A 9 -5.50 -11.14 27.43
N VAL A 10 -6.44 -10.76 28.31
CA VAL A 10 -7.60 -9.91 27.96
C VAL A 10 -7.13 -8.53 27.53
N TYR A 11 -6.25 -7.88 28.28
CA TYR A 11 -5.69 -6.59 27.91
C TYR A 11 -4.92 -6.65 26.57
N LYS A 12 -4.12 -7.70 26.36
CA LYS A 12 -3.41 -7.89 25.11
C LYS A 12 -4.36 -8.04 23.92
N ARG A 13 -5.44 -8.80 24.06
CA ARG A 13 -6.46 -8.93 23.00
C ARG A 13 -7.19 -7.63 22.71
N GLN A 14 -7.52 -6.84 23.73
CA GLN A 14 -8.15 -5.53 23.56
C GLN A 14 -7.24 -4.58 22.77
N ILE A 15 -5.95 -4.51 23.08
CA ILE A 15 -4.99 -3.65 22.38
C ILE A 15 -4.82 -4.10 20.93
N LEU A 16 -4.75 -5.42 20.66
CA LEU A 16 -4.65 -5.95 19.31
C LEU A 16 -5.89 -5.60 18.47
N LEU A 17 -7.09 -5.75 19.04
CA LEU A 17 -8.33 -5.39 18.35
C LEU A 17 -8.41 -3.87 18.10
N TRP A 18 -8.06 -3.06 19.11
CA TRP A 18 -7.99 -1.60 18.95
C TRP A 18 -7.06 -1.19 17.81
N ARG A 19 -5.86 -1.76 17.74
CA ARG A 19 -4.92 -1.53 16.64
C ARG A 19 -5.52 -1.89 15.27
N SER A 20 -6.18 -3.04 15.18
CA SER A 20 -6.79 -3.48 13.91
C SER A 20 -7.97 -2.60 13.49
N ILE A 21 -8.79 -2.13 14.44
CA ILE A 21 -9.91 -1.21 14.18
C ILE A 21 -9.39 0.16 13.74
N THR A 22 -8.41 0.74 14.44
CA THR A 22 -7.84 2.04 14.07
C THR A 22 -7.19 2.00 12.70
N ASN A 23 -6.49 0.91 12.38
CA ASN A 23 -5.93 0.69 11.06
C ASN A 23 -7.02 0.55 9.99
N TRP A 24 -8.10 -0.19 10.28
CA TRP A 24 -9.23 -0.37 9.36
C TRP A 24 -9.94 0.95 9.05
N ILE A 25 -10.17 1.80 10.06
CA ILE A 25 -10.72 3.16 9.86
C ILE A 25 -9.78 4.01 9.00
N GLY A 26 -8.45 3.91 9.23
CA GLY A 26 -7.43 4.61 8.46
C GLY A 26 -7.26 4.11 7.02
N GLY A 27 -7.64 2.86 6.73
CA GLY A 27 -7.47 2.24 5.41
C GLY A 27 -8.22 2.95 4.28
N MET A 28 -9.48 3.33 4.51
CA MET A 28 -10.28 4.12 3.56
C MET A 28 -10.17 5.64 3.75
N GLY A 29 -9.39 6.07 4.74
CA GLY A 29 -9.26 7.47 5.10
C GLY A 29 -10.42 8.00 5.94
N VAL A 30 -10.07 8.66 7.04
CA VAL A 30 -11.06 9.23 7.97
C VAL A 30 -11.93 10.30 7.28
N LEU A 31 -11.35 11.05 6.33
CA LEU A 31 -12.08 12.09 5.60
C LEU A 31 -13.19 11.51 4.70
N VAL A 32 -12.90 10.40 4.01
CA VAL A 32 -13.93 9.72 3.19
C VAL A 32 -15.02 9.13 4.07
N PHE A 33 -14.66 8.59 5.25
CA PHE A 33 -15.62 8.14 6.25
C PHE A 33 -16.53 9.27 6.73
N LEU A 34 -15.96 10.42 7.07
CA LEU A 34 -16.71 11.60 7.46
C LEU A 34 -17.63 12.09 6.33
N LEU A 35 -17.16 12.09 5.09
CA LEU A 35 -17.97 12.46 3.92
C LEU A 35 -19.13 11.49 3.65
N ALA A 36 -18.94 10.20 3.94
CA ALA A 36 -19.99 9.19 3.78
C ALA A 36 -21.12 9.34 4.82
N ILE A 37 -20.78 9.74 6.06
CA ILE A 37 -21.70 9.84 7.19
C ILE A 37 -22.28 11.26 7.34
N ALA A 38 -21.46 12.30 7.15
CA ALA A 38 -21.89 13.67 7.40
C ALA A 38 -22.67 14.26 6.23
N PRO A 39 -23.84 14.89 6.47
CA PRO A 39 -24.58 15.61 5.43
C PRO A 39 -23.91 16.92 4.96
N VAL A 40 -22.67 17.17 5.33
CA VAL A 40 -22.00 18.46 5.34
C VAL A 40 -21.18 18.70 4.09
N ALA A 41 -21.64 18.69 2.93
CA ALA A 41 -20.89 19.31 1.84
C ALA A 41 -21.80 19.85 0.74
N ARG A 42 -22.51 20.91 1.07
CA ARG A 42 -23.25 21.67 0.06
C ARG A 42 -22.41 22.67 -0.75
N GLU A 43 -21.12 22.87 -0.40
CA GLU A 43 -20.25 23.86 -1.05
C GLU A 43 -18.89 23.30 -1.44
N GLY A 44 -18.37 23.72 -2.58
CA GLY A 44 -17.22 23.25 -3.38
C GLY A 44 -15.90 22.79 -2.73
N GLY A 45 -15.74 22.90 -1.40
CA GLY A 45 -14.51 22.47 -0.70
C GLY A 45 -14.30 20.95 -0.60
N SER A 46 -15.37 20.18 -0.76
CA SER A 46 -15.32 18.72 -0.59
C SER A 46 -14.58 17.97 -1.72
N MET A 47 -14.40 18.57 -2.90
CA MET A 47 -13.64 17.97 -4.00
C MET A 47 -12.14 17.93 -3.72
N PHE A 48 -11.60 18.94 -3.01
CA PHE A 48 -10.20 18.97 -2.64
C PHE A 48 -9.86 17.90 -1.59
N LEU A 49 -10.76 17.64 -0.64
CA LEU A 49 -10.60 16.62 0.39
C LEU A 49 -10.60 15.21 -0.19
N LEU A 50 -11.46 14.92 -1.17
CA LEU A 50 -11.49 13.63 -1.86
C LEU A 50 -10.24 13.42 -2.73
N ARG A 51 -9.71 14.46 -3.37
CA ARG A 51 -8.46 14.39 -4.12
C ARG A 51 -7.25 14.17 -3.22
N ALA A 52 -7.27 14.65 -1.99
CA ALA A 52 -6.20 14.42 -1.02
C ALA A 52 -6.15 12.95 -0.54
N GLU A 53 -7.31 12.31 -0.36
CA GLU A 53 -7.39 10.90 0.08
C GLU A 53 -7.26 9.89 -1.07
N PHE A 54 -7.70 10.26 -2.29
CA PHE A 54 -7.60 9.43 -3.49
C PHE A 54 -6.82 10.16 -4.58
N PRO A 55 -5.51 10.23 -4.43
CA PRO A 55 -4.64 10.85 -5.42
C PRO A 55 -4.61 10.01 -6.69
N GLY A 56 -5.13 10.55 -7.76
CA GLY A 56 -5.06 9.95 -9.08
C GLY A 56 -5.93 10.70 -10.09
N PRO A 57 -5.53 10.72 -11.37
CA PRO A 57 -6.21 11.49 -12.40
C PRO A 57 -7.65 11.05 -12.70
N MET A 58 -8.09 9.90 -12.16
CA MET A 58 -9.41 9.31 -12.41
C MET A 58 -10.45 9.48 -11.30
N ALA A 59 -10.09 9.97 -10.12
CA ALA A 59 -11.02 10.08 -8.99
C ALA A 59 -12.21 11.04 -9.25
N ALA A 60 -12.07 11.97 -10.20
CA ALA A 60 -13.05 13.05 -10.43
C ALA A 60 -14.29 12.64 -11.26
N LYS A 61 -14.31 11.48 -11.93
CA LYS A 61 -15.33 11.16 -12.94
C LYS A 61 -16.39 10.10 -12.56
N LEU A 62 -16.33 9.53 -11.35
CA LEU A 62 -17.09 8.31 -11.06
C LEU A 62 -18.57 8.50 -10.68
N VAL A 63 -18.98 9.58 -10.06
CA VAL A 63 -20.40 9.84 -9.74
C VAL A 63 -20.66 11.34 -9.55
N PRO A 64 -21.81 11.89 -10.01
CA PRO A 64 -22.13 13.33 -9.91
C PRO A 64 -22.31 13.89 -8.50
N ARG A 65 -22.39 13.01 -7.49
CA ARG A 65 -22.52 13.38 -6.08
C ARG A 65 -21.50 12.63 -5.23
N MET A 66 -20.49 13.34 -4.75
CA MET A 66 -19.36 12.82 -3.98
C MET A 66 -19.76 11.96 -2.77
N GLN A 67 -20.85 12.33 -2.09
CA GLN A 67 -21.38 11.59 -0.94
C GLN A 67 -21.86 10.18 -1.32
N LYS A 68 -22.50 10.03 -2.50
CA LYS A 68 -22.95 8.73 -2.99
C LYS A 68 -21.75 7.84 -3.33
N SER A 69 -20.71 8.43 -3.92
CA SER A 69 -19.46 7.69 -4.24
C SER A 69 -18.75 7.22 -2.97
N ALA A 70 -18.58 8.10 -1.99
CA ALA A 70 -17.98 7.76 -0.71
C ALA A 70 -18.75 6.65 0.00
N LYS A 71 -20.08 6.74 0.05
CA LYS A 71 -20.94 5.72 0.64
C LYS A 71 -20.76 4.35 -0.02
N LEU A 72 -20.79 4.32 -1.36
CA LEU A 72 -20.61 3.08 -2.12
C LEU A 72 -19.24 2.44 -1.88
N LEU A 73 -18.18 3.26 -1.86
CA LEU A 73 -16.82 2.75 -1.57
C LEU A 73 -16.76 2.11 -0.18
N TYR A 74 -17.40 2.72 0.82
CA TYR A 74 -17.48 2.15 2.16
C TYR A 74 -18.32 0.87 2.22
N GLU A 75 -19.43 0.80 1.48
CA GLU A 75 -20.24 -0.41 1.39
C GLU A 75 -19.42 -1.58 0.80
N ILE A 76 -18.64 -1.34 -0.26
CA ILE A 76 -17.73 -2.34 -0.84
C ILE A 76 -16.66 -2.76 0.18
N TYR A 77 -16.07 -1.79 0.87
CA TYR A 77 -15.03 -2.03 1.87
C TYR A 77 -15.53 -2.89 3.04
N ILE A 78 -16.71 -2.58 3.57
CA ILE A 78 -17.37 -3.36 4.64
C ILE A 78 -17.72 -4.76 4.11
N ALA A 79 -18.30 -4.86 2.91
CA ALA A 79 -18.65 -6.15 2.31
C ALA A 79 -17.43 -7.05 2.16
N MET A 80 -16.31 -6.53 1.65
CA MET A 80 -15.04 -7.28 1.54
C MET A 80 -14.55 -7.75 2.91
N THR A 81 -14.63 -6.90 3.94
CA THR A 81 -14.23 -7.27 5.31
C THR A 81 -15.10 -8.41 5.84
N VAL A 82 -16.42 -8.31 5.70
CA VAL A 82 -17.36 -9.34 6.19
C VAL A 82 -17.15 -10.66 5.44
N VAL A 83 -17.03 -10.62 4.11
CA VAL A 83 -16.81 -11.84 3.30
C VAL A 83 -15.50 -12.52 3.71
N GLN A 84 -14.43 -11.77 3.93
CA GLN A 84 -13.15 -12.33 4.39
C GLN A 84 -13.27 -12.97 5.78
N ILE A 85 -13.96 -12.32 6.72
CA ILE A 85 -14.21 -12.89 8.06
C ILE A 85 -14.92 -14.24 7.93
N VAL A 86 -16.00 -14.29 7.14
CA VAL A 86 -16.79 -15.52 6.94
C VAL A 86 -15.93 -16.63 6.33
N LEU A 87 -15.14 -16.33 5.30
CA LEU A 87 -14.26 -17.32 4.66
C LEU A 87 -13.19 -17.85 5.62
N LEU A 88 -12.58 -16.99 6.45
CA LEU A 88 -11.60 -17.43 7.45
C LEU A 88 -12.26 -18.29 8.53
N LEU A 89 -13.47 -17.97 8.97
CA LEU A 89 -14.24 -18.78 9.92
C LEU A 89 -14.56 -20.17 9.34
N LEU A 90 -14.97 -20.23 8.09
CA LEU A 90 -15.23 -21.52 7.40
C LEU A 90 -13.95 -22.38 7.29
N GLY A 91 -12.77 -21.73 7.27
CA GLY A 91 -11.48 -22.41 7.35
C GLY A 91 -11.06 -22.84 8.75
N GLY A 92 -11.93 -22.69 9.76
CA GLY A 92 -11.63 -23.10 11.14
C GLY A 92 -10.77 -22.14 11.95
N ILE A 93 -10.56 -20.91 11.45
CA ILE A 93 -9.78 -19.89 12.18
C ILE A 93 -10.66 -19.31 13.30
N PRO A 94 -10.11 -19.10 14.53
CA PRO A 94 -10.86 -18.51 15.63
C PRO A 94 -11.44 -17.15 15.24
N LEU A 95 -12.65 -16.82 15.73
CA LEU A 95 -13.35 -15.57 15.42
C LEU A 95 -12.49 -14.32 15.68
N PHE A 96 -11.76 -14.31 16.80
CA PHE A 96 -10.89 -13.18 17.13
C PHE A 96 -9.80 -12.96 16.10
N ASP A 97 -9.11 -14.03 15.67
CA ASP A 97 -8.06 -13.98 14.66
C ASP A 97 -8.65 -13.61 13.29
N SER A 98 -9.79 -14.21 12.92
CA SER A 98 -10.48 -13.92 11.65
C SER A 98 -10.86 -12.44 11.52
N VAL A 99 -11.40 -11.84 12.58
CA VAL A 99 -11.75 -10.42 12.61
C VAL A 99 -10.49 -9.55 12.48
N ASN A 100 -9.45 -9.80 13.29
CA ASN A 100 -8.24 -8.99 13.27
C ASN A 100 -7.50 -9.09 11.91
N ILE A 101 -7.37 -10.30 11.35
CA ILE A 101 -6.73 -10.51 10.06
C ILE A 101 -7.53 -9.79 8.96
N SER A 102 -8.86 -9.92 8.94
CA SER A 102 -9.70 -9.30 7.91
C SER A 102 -9.67 -7.77 7.98
N LEU A 103 -9.78 -7.19 9.17
CA LEU A 103 -9.65 -5.74 9.36
C LEU A 103 -8.31 -5.24 8.85
N SER A 104 -7.24 -5.96 9.16
CA SER A 104 -5.87 -5.58 8.79
C SER A 104 -5.56 -5.86 7.32
N THR A 105 -6.13 -6.91 6.69
CA THR A 105 -5.94 -7.22 5.27
C THR A 105 -6.62 -6.19 4.39
N VAL A 106 -7.90 -5.89 4.66
CA VAL A 106 -8.68 -4.99 3.81
C VAL A 106 -8.19 -3.55 3.90
N SER A 107 -7.65 -3.16 5.04
CA SER A 107 -6.95 -1.87 5.21
C SER A 107 -5.50 -1.87 4.74
N THR A 108 -5.00 -3.00 4.23
CA THR A 108 -3.59 -3.19 3.82
C THR A 108 -2.57 -2.86 4.92
N GLY A 109 -2.90 -3.21 6.19
CA GLY A 109 -2.08 -2.85 7.33
C GLY A 109 -1.12 -3.94 7.82
N GLY A 110 -1.35 -5.22 7.48
CA GLY A 110 -0.44 -6.34 7.77
C GLY A 110 -0.29 -6.72 9.24
N PHE A 111 -1.14 -6.20 10.11
CA PHE A 111 -1.08 -6.53 11.52
C PHE A 111 -1.70 -7.89 11.80
N CYS A 112 -0.92 -8.80 12.37
CA CYS A 112 -1.38 -10.12 12.78
C CYS A 112 -1.52 -10.21 14.31
N VAL A 113 -2.29 -11.21 14.76
CA VAL A 113 -2.43 -11.55 16.19
C VAL A 113 -1.20 -12.30 16.68
N ARG A 114 -0.57 -13.10 15.80
CA ARG A 114 0.63 -13.90 16.08
C ARG A 114 1.88 -13.16 15.62
N ASN A 115 2.99 -13.39 16.32
CA ASN A 115 4.28 -12.77 15.98
C ASN A 115 4.84 -13.28 14.65
N ASP A 116 4.54 -14.55 14.31
CA ASP A 116 5.00 -15.19 13.07
C ASP A 116 4.16 -14.77 11.84
N SER A 117 3.32 -13.74 11.99
CA SER A 117 2.41 -13.25 10.95
C SER A 117 1.52 -14.38 10.39
N MET A 118 1.50 -14.59 9.07
CA MET A 118 0.69 -15.63 8.43
C MET A 118 1.41 -17.00 8.37
N ALA A 119 2.68 -17.10 8.73
CA ALA A 119 3.44 -18.36 8.69
C ALA A 119 2.84 -19.45 9.59
N SER A 120 2.28 -19.08 10.73
CA SER A 120 1.64 -20.00 11.69
C SER A 120 0.20 -20.39 11.35
N TYR A 121 -0.39 -19.85 10.28
CA TYR A 121 -1.73 -20.22 9.79
C TYR A 121 -1.61 -21.19 8.60
N GLY A 122 -2.58 -22.08 8.47
CA GLY A 122 -2.59 -23.08 7.39
C GLY A 122 -2.73 -22.44 5.98
N ALA A 123 -2.37 -23.21 4.95
CA ALA A 123 -2.39 -22.78 3.55
C ALA A 123 -3.75 -22.21 3.10
N TYR A 124 -4.86 -22.69 3.64
CA TYR A 124 -6.19 -22.15 3.35
C TYR A 124 -6.31 -20.68 3.76
N ALA A 125 -5.91 -20.35 5.00
CA ALA A 125 -5.97 -18.97 5.50
C ALA A 125 -5.04 -18.05 4.72
N GLN A 126 -3.84 -18.53 4.37
CA GLN A 126 -2.89 -17.81 3.53
C GLN A 126 -3.48 -17.54 2.14
N ASN A 127 -4.12 -18.52 1.50
CA ASN A 127 -4.75 -18.35 0.18
C ASN A 127 -5.92 -17.36 0.22
N VAL A 128 -6.80 -17.44 1.21
CA VAL A 128 -7.88 -16.47 1.40
C VAL A 128 -7.29 -15.06 1.56
N THR A 129 -6.30 -14.91 2.43
CA THR A 129 -5.64 -13.61 2.66
C THR A 129 -4.95 -13.10 1.39
N LEU A 130 -4.28 -13.97 0.61
CA LEU A 130 -3.65 -13.64 -0.66
C LEU A 130 -4.66 -13.05 -1.66
N VAL A 131 -5.82 -13.68 -1.80
CA VAL A 131 -6.88 -13.19 -2.69
C VAL A 131 -7.36 -11.81 -2.26
N PHE A 132 -7.63 -11.62 -0.96
CA PHE A 132 -8.10 -10.32 -0.45
C PHE A 132 -7.02 -9.23 -0.51
N MET A 133 -5.74 -9.54 -0.25
CA MET A 133 -4.63 -8.60 -0.49
C MET A 133 -4.57 -8.15 -1.95
N THR A 134 -4.74 -9.09 -2.89
CA THR A 134 -4.78 -8.78 -4.32
C THR A 134 -5.96 -7.88 -4.66
N LEU A 135 -7.16 -8.19 -4.17
CA LEU A 135 -8.36 -7.38 -4.39
C LEU A 135 -8.20 -5.97 -3.81
N CYS A 136 -7.69 -5.83 -2.58
CA CYS A 136 -7.48 -4.53 -1.93
C CYS A 136 -6.36 -3.70 -2.57
N SER A 137 -5.47 -4.34 -3.35
CA SER A 137 -4.46 -3.67 -4.17
C SER A 137 -5.03 -3.05 -5.45
N MET A 138 -6.21 -3.49 -5.87
CA MET A 138 -6.89 -2.96 -7.04
C MET A 138 -7.61 -1.66 -6.72
N SER A 139 -7.82 -0.83 -7.73
CA SER A 139 -8.62 0.39 -7.60
C SER A 139 -10.06 0.07 -7.22
N PHE A 140 -10.59 0.74 -6.19
CA PHE A 140 -12.00 0.58 -5.80
C PHE A 140 -12.98 0.98 -6.92
N SER A 141 -12.55 1.81 -7.88
CA SER A 141 -13.33 2.13 -9.06
C SER A 141 -13.58 0.93 -9.97
N LEU A 142 -12.69 -0.06 -9.98
CA LEU A 142 -12.89 -1.31 -10.73
C LEU A 142 -14.03 -2.15 -10.13
N PHE A 143 -14.16 -2.18 -8.80
CA PHE A 143 -15.30 -2.87 -8.16
C PHE A 143 -16.63 -2.21 -8.50
N TYR A 144 -16.65 -0.88 -8.61
CA TYR A 144 -17.83 -0.18 -9.13
C TYR A 144 -18.17 -0.64 -10.56
N CYS A 145 -17.18 -0.74 -11.45
CA CYS A 145 -17.39 -1.24 -12.81
C CYS A 145 -17.87 -2.70 -12.82
N VAL A 146 -17.43 -3.55 -11.87
CA VAL A 146 -17.96 -4.92 -11.72
C VAL A 146 -19.44 -4.89 -11.34
N LEU A 147 -19.83 -4.08 -10.34
CA LEU A 147 -21.22 -3.94 -9.89
C LEU A 147 -22.12 -3.33 -10.98
N ALA A 148 -21.56 -2.42 -11.78
CA ALA A 148 -22.26 -1.80 -12.92
C ALA A 148 -22.26 -2.70 -14.17
N LEU A 149 -21.68 -3.93 -14.11
CA LEU A 149 -21.54 -4.88 -15.23
C LEU A 149 -20.76 -4.30 -16.43
N GLU A 150 -19.93 -3.28 -16.22
CA GLU A 150 -19.11 -2.64 -17.25
C GLU A 150 -17.77 -3.37 -17.48
N PHE A 151 -17.82 -4.65 -17.81
CA PHE A 151 -16.62 -5.51 -17.99
C PHE A 151 -15.66 -5.01 -19.08
N LEU A 152 -16.16 -4.29 -20.07
CA LEU A 152 -15.33 -3.69 -21.12
C LEU A 152 -14.37 -2.62 -20.59
N ARG A 153 -14.77 -1.85 -19.58
CA ARG A 153 -13.90 -0.87 -18.92
C ARG A 153 -12.77 -1.55 -18.16
N ILE A 154 -13.10 -2.62 -17.42
CA ILE A 154 -12.11 -3.41 -16.68
C ILE A 154 -11.04 -3.95 -17.63
N ARG A 155 -11.48 -4.54 -18.76
CA ARG A 155 -10.58 -5.13 -19.76
C ARG A 155 -9.72 -4.07 -20.49
N ARG A 156 -10.17 -2.83 -20.58
CA ARG A 156 -9.45 -1.71 -21.20
C ARG A 156 -8.46 -1.03 -20.25
N SER A 157 -8.56 -1.22 -18.94
CA SER A 157 -7.64 -0.62 -17.97
C SER A 157 -6.20 -1.08 -18.21
N ARG A 158 -5.33 -0.11 -18.54
CA ARG A 158 -3.90 -0.36 -18.71
C ARG A 158 -3.20 -0.51 -17.38
N GLU A 159 -3.69 0.19 -16.35
CA GLU A 159 -3.14 0.07 -15.00
C GLU A 159 -3.34 -1.32 -14.43
N LEU A 160 -4.55 -1.93 -14.58
CA LEU A 160 -4.81 -3.30 -14.15
C LEU A 160 -3.90 -4.32 -14.88
N ARG A 161 -3.73 -4.16 -16.20
CA ARG A 161 -2.84 -5.05 -16.96
C ARG A 161 -1.39 -4.89 -16.52
N ALA A 162 -0.93 -3.66 -16.30
CA ALA A 162 0.41 -3.41 -15.79
C ALA A 162 0.59 -4.02 -14.40
N PHE A 163 -0.39 -3.90 -13.51
CA PHE A 163 -0.37 -4.51 -12.18
C PHE A 163 -0.20 -6.03 -12.26
N VAL A 164 -1.02 -6.70 -13.07
CA VAL A 164 -0.94 -8.16 -13.26
C VAL A 164 0.41 -8.57 -13.85
N VAL A 165 0.91 -7.83 -14.85
CA VAL A 165 2.22 -8.11 -15.48
C VAL A 165 3.36 -7.95 -14.47
N VAL A 166 3.33 -6.90 -13.64
CA VAL A 166 4.35 -6.67 -12.60
C VAL A 166 4.32 -7.78 -11.55
N VAL A 167 3.13 -8.11 -11.04
CA VAL A 167 2.98 -9.17 -10.01
C VAL A 167 3.47 -10.51 -10.56
N LEU A 168 3.00 -10.94 -11.72
CA LEU A 168 3.38 -12.22 -12.30
C LEU A 168 4.86 -12.24 -12.75
N GLY A 169 5.36 -11.14 -13.31
CA GLY A 169 6.75 -11.03 -13.74
C GLY A 169 7.72 -11.11 -12.57
N VAL A 170 7.46 -10.37 -11.48
CA VAL A 170 8.30 -10.43 -10.29
C VAL A 170 8.17 -11.79 -9.59
N ALA A 171 6.95 -12.34 -9.49
CA ALA A 171 6.76 -13.68 -8.92
C ALA A 171 7.51 -14.76 -9.72
N LEU A 172 7.54 -14.66 -11.04
CA LEU A 172 8.31 -15.58 -11.88
C LEU A 172 9.82 -15.45 -11.62
N LEU A 173 10.35 -14.22 -11.62
CA LEU A 173 11.78 -13.97 -11.37
C LEU A 173 12.21 -14.46 -9.99
N MET A 174 11.42 -14.17 -8.94
CA MET A 174 11.67 -14.65 -7.59
C MET A 174 11.55 -16.17 -7.51
N GLY A 175 10.56 -16.77 -8.19
CA GLY A 175 10.37 -18.21 -8.24
C GLY A 175 11.54 -18.95 -8.87
N ILE A 176 12.15 -18.39 -9.93
CA ILE A 176 13.36 -18.96 -10.56
C ILE A 176 14.54 -18.92 -9.58
N ASP A 177 14.76 -17.80 -8.90
CA ASP A 177 15.86 -17.64 -7.94
C ASP A 177 15.73 -18.57 -6.73
N THR A 178 14.51 -18.82 -6.28
CA THR A 178 14.24 -19.61 -5.08
C THR A 178 13.87 -21.06 -5.37
N ALA A 179 13.79 -21.47 -6.63
CA ALA A 179 13.34 -22.81 -7.03
C ALA A 179 14.13 -23.95 -6.36
N SER A 180 15.43 -23.76 -6.15
CA SER A 180 16.30 -24.75 -5.49
C SER A 180 16.10 -24.87 -3.98
N LYS A 181 15.43 -23.90 -3.36
CA LYS A 181 15.24 -23.85 -1.90
C LYS A 181 13.95 -24.51 -1.45
N PHE A 182 12.97 -24.68 -2.34
CA PHE A 182 11.68 -25.31 -2.03
C PHE A 182 11.70 -26.80 -2.39
N THR A 183 11.04 -27.61 -1.57
CA THR A 183 10.87 -29.05 -1.81
C THR A 183 9.80 -29.33 -2.86
N SER A 184 8.81 -28.45 -3.01
CA SER A 184 7.71 -28.56 -3.97
C SER A 184 7.58 -27.28 -4.79
N VAL A 185 7.35 -27.43 -6.09
CA VAL A 185 7.07 -26.31 -7.00
C VAL A 185 5.81 -25.56 -6.57
N ALA A 186 4.79 -26.29 -6.08
CA ALA A 186 3.54 -25.68 -5.62
C ALA A 186 3.77 -24.77 -4.41
N ASP A 187 4.57 -25.20 -3.44
CA ASP A 187 4.92 -24.40 -2.26
C ASP A 187 5.76 -23.18 -2.65
N GLY A 188 6.70 -23.36 -3.59
CA GLY A 188 7.50 -22.27 -4.12
C GLY A 188 6.64 -21.19 -4.77
N VAL A 189 5.72 -21.56 -5.64
CA VAL A 189 4.79 -20.63 -6.30
C VAL A 189 3.88 -19.95 -5.28
N HIS A 190 3.34 -20.70 -4.31
CA HIS A 190 2.46 -20.16 -3.28
C HIS A 190 3.16 -19.08 -2.45
N HIS A 191 4.31 -19.40 -1.87
CA HIS A 191 5.03 -18.48 -0.98
C HIS A 191 5.61 -17.28 -1.72
N THR A 192 6.10 -17.49 -2.94
CA THR A 192 6.61 -16.39 -3.78
C THR A 192 5.48 -15.43 -4.18
N LEU A 193 4.35 -15.96 -4.66
CA LEU A 193 3.21 -15.13 -5.02
C LEU A 193 2.63 -14.40 -3.80
N PHE A 194 2.56 -15.09 -2.65
CA PHE A 194 2.12 -14.49 -1.39
C PHE A 194 3.01 -13.31 -1.00
N GLN A 195 4.33 -13.46 -1.07
CA GLN A 195 5.27 -12.42 -0.70
C GLN A 195 5.22 -11.23 -1.66
N VAL A 196 5.16 -11.47 -2.97
CA VAL A 196 5.04 -10.42 -3.99
C VAL A 196 3.76 -9.60 -3.78
N VAL A 197 2.62 -10.28 -3.62
CA VAL A 197 1.33 -9.59 -3.40
C VAL A 197 1.33 -8.87 -2.05
N SER A 198 1.87 -9.46 -1.00
CA SER A 198 1.98 -8.85 0.31
C SER A 198 2.74 -7.51 0.27
N ILE A 199 3.83 -7.46 -0.47
CA ILE A 199 4.67 -6.26 -0.57
C ILE A 199 4.06 -5.22 -1.52
N ILE A 200 3.60 -5.61 -2.72
CA ILE A 200 3.03 -4.64 -3.66
C ILE A 200 1.72 -4.04 -3.14
N SER A 201 0.94 -4.81 -2.35
CA SER A 201 -0.26 -4.31 -1.68
C SER A 201 0.04 -3.38 -0.50
N THR A 202 1.30 -3.29 -0.10
CA THR A 202 1.75 -2.63 1.13
C THR A 202 1.14 -3.23 2.42
N THR A 203 0.67 -4.48 2.36
CA THR A 203 0.08 -5.17 3.52
C THR A 203 1.14 -5.75 4.44
N CYS A 204 2.27 -6.23 3.89
CA CYS A 204 3.42 -6.73 4.68
C CYS A 204 3.17 -8.00 5.52
N TYR A 205 2.25 -8.87 5.14
CA TYR A 205 2.16 -10.20 5.75
C TYR A 205 3.34 -11.07 5.30
N VAL A 206 3.80 -11.93 6.19
CA VAL A 206 4.92 -12.86 5.96
C VAL A 206 4.43 -14.29 6.08
N SER A 207 4.70 -15.12 5.07
CA SER A 207 4.38 -16.54 5.05
C SER A 207 5.58 -17.44 5.34
N ILE A 208 6.80 -16.93 5.16
CA ILE A 208 8.08 -17.59 5.45
C ILE A 208 9.03 -16.55 6.04
N ASP A 209 9.98 -17.00 6.88
CA ASP A 209 10.99 -16.15 7.48
C ASP A 209 11.74 -15.31 6.44
N ALA A 210 11.99 -14.06 6.77
CA ALA A 210 12.68 -13.10 5.92
C ALA A 210 14.10 -13.52 5.53
N SER A 211 14.78 -14.31 6.39
CA SER A 211 16.12 -14.86 6.14
C SER A 211 16.19 -15.87 4.99
N PHE A 212 15.04 -16.42 4.58
CA PHE A 212 14.93 -17.35 3.47
C PHE A 212 15.25 -16.71 2.11
N TRP A 213 14.97 -15.39 1.97
CA TRP A 213 15.05 -14.67 0.72
C TRP A 213 16.49 -14.26 0.38
N SER A 214 16.86 -14.39 -0.89
CA SER A 214 18.16 -13.95 -1.40
C SER A 214 18.26 -12.42 -1.50
N PRO A 215 19.48 -11.85 -1.58
CA PRO A 215 19.65 -10.41 -1.83
C PRO A 215 18.99 -9.92 -3.12
N PHE A 216 18.92 -10.78 -4.15
CA PHE A 216 18.21 -10.47 -5.40
C PHE A 216 16.71 -10.28 -5.15
N VAL A 217 16.09 -11.20 -4.40
CA VAL A 217 14.67 -11.11 -4.02
C VAL A 217 14.42 -9.83 -3.21
N TRP A 218 15.31 -9.50 -2.27
CA TRP A 218 15.21 -8.25 -1.51
C TRP A 218 15.22 -7.01 -2.39
N ALA A 219 16.08 -6.98 -3.41
CA ALA A 219 16.11 -5.88 -4.37
C ALA A 219 14.78 -5.77 -5.15
N MET A 220 14.21 -6.91 -5.60
CA MET A 220 12.92 -6.93 -6.28
C MET A 220 11.79 -6.46 -5.36
N LEU A 221 11.76 -6.91 -4.11
CA LEU A 221 10.77 -6.48 -3.13
C LEU A 221 10.88 -4.98 -2.83
N THR A 222 12.08 -4.43 -2.76
CA THR A 222 12.30 -2.98 -2.58
C THR A 222 11.72 -2.17 -3.74
N VAL A 223 11.91 -2.63 -4.99
CA VAL A 223 11.28 -2.00 -6.16
C VAL A 223 9.75 -2.04 -6.07
N LEU A 224 9.17 -3.15 -5.60
CA LEU A 224 7.73 -3.26 -5.39
C LEU A 224 7.22 -2.33 -4.28
N MET A 225 7.99 -2.14 -3.19
CA MET A 225 7.64 -1.18 -2.12
C MET A 225 7.53 0.26 -2.65
N ILE A 226 8.47 0.66 -3.53
CA ILE A 226 8.45 1.98 -4.17
C ILE A 226 7.26 2.09 -5.13
N THR A 227 7.05 1.06 -5.97
CA THR A 227 6.00 1.05 -6.98
C THR A 227 4.61 1.14 -6.34
N GLY A 228 4.36 0.34 -5.32
CA GLY A 228 3.07 0.27 -4.64
C GLY A 228 1.93 -0.31 -5.50
N PRO A 229 0.70 -0.34 -4.96
CA PRO A 229 -0.48 -0.88 -5.62
C PRO A 229 -1.11 0.11 -6.61
N MET A 230 -2.28 -0.24 -7.16
CA MET A 230 -3.02 0.62 -8.09
C MET A 230 -3.51 1.91 -7.42
N SER A 231 -3.69 2.96 -8.21
CA SER A 231 -4.29 4.21 -7.78
C SER A 231 -5.74 4.00 -7.35
N GLY A 232 -6.14 4.63 -6.24
CA GLY A 232 -7.48 4.42 -5.67
C GLY A 232 -7.66 3.08 -4.95
N SER A 233 -6.58 2.44 -4.51
CA SER A 233 -6.54 1.33 -3.55
C SER A 233 -6.25 1.84 -2.14
N THR A 234 -6.41 0.98 -1.12
CA THR A 234 -6.11 1.31 0.28
C THR A 234 -4.61 1.36 0.60
N GLY A 235 -3.75 0.79 -0.26
CA GLY A 235 -2.31 0.70 0.00
C GLY A 235 -1.56 2.03 -0.13
N GLY A 236 -0.33 2.06 0.38
CA GLY A 236 0.61 3.18 0.30
C GLY A 236 1.47 3.18 -0.98
N GLY A 237 2.70 3.68 -0.87
CA GLY A 237 3.66 3.77 -1.96
C GLY A 237 3.36 4.85 -2.99
N MET A 238 4.25 4.93 -4.01
CA MET A 238 4.15 5.94 -5.07
C MET A 238 2.91 5.79 -5.97
N LYS A 239 2.29 4.60 -5.98
CA LYS A 239 1.20 4.14 -6.86
C LYS A 239 1.65 3.82 -8.29
N LEU A 240 1.16 2.70 -8.78
CA LEU A 240 1.53 2.17 -10.10
C LEU A 240 1.24 3.15 -11.24
N SER A 241 0.11 3.89 -11.17
CA SER A 241 -0.23 4.90 -12.19
C SER A 241 0.83 5.99 -12.33
N ARG A 242 1.39 6.48 -11.21
CA ARG A 242 2.47 7.49 -11.25
C ARG A 242 3.75 6.92 -11.85
N VAL A 243 4.11 5.69 -11.49
CA VAL A 243 5.27 5.00 -12.09
C VAL A 243 5.09 4.86 -13.60
N MET A 244 3.88 4.50 -14.07
CA MET A 244 3.57 4.42 -15.50
C MET A 244 3.69 5.79 -16.19
N ILE A 245 3.25 6.89 -15.55
CA ILE A 245 3.39 8.25 -16.09
C ILE A 245 4.86 8.62 -16.17
N LEU A 246 5.67 8.36 -15.12
CA LEU A 246 7.12 8.63 -15.11
C LEU A 246 7.85 7.89 -16.22
N CYS A 247 7.59 6.59 -16.41
CA CYS A 247 8.17 5.81 -17.50
C CYS A 247 7.81 6.39 -18.87
N LYS A 248 6.56 6.81 -19.07
CA LYS A 248 6.12 7.43 -20.34
C LYS A 248 6.70 8.83 -20.54
N SER A 249 6.84 9.62 -19.46
CA SER A 249 7.48 10.94 -19.54
C SER A 249 8.95 10.82 -19.89
N THR A 250 9.67 9.88 -19.26
CA THR A 250 11.06 9.59 -19.60
C THR A 250 11.19 9.15 -21.06
N TYR A 251 10.33 8.23 -21.54
CA TYR A 251 10.30 7.81 -22.94
C TYR A 251 10.03 8.99 -23.89
N ARG A 252 9.08 9.86 -23.54
CA ARG A 252 8.76 11.09 -24.29
C ARG A 252 9.96 12.03 -24.37
N ALA A 253 10.68 12.22 -23.27
CA ALA A 253 11.88 13.06 -23.25
C ALA A 253 12.96 12.52 -24.19
N ILE A 254 13.20 11.21 -24.18
CA ILE A 254 14.14 10.54 -25.10
C ILE A 254 13.66 10.69 -26.56
N ALA A 255 12.37 10.44 -26.83
CA ALA A 255 11.81 10.56 -28.18
C ALA A 255 11.91 11.98 -28.73
N ARG A 256 11.72 13.01 -27.91
CA ARG A 256 11.92 14.42 -28.31
C ARG A 256 13.35 14.77 -28.63
N THR A 257 14.35 14.10 -28.02
CA THR A 257 15.75 14.27 -28.35
C THR A 257 16.06 13.75 -29.76
N VAL A 258 15.38 12.64 -30.15
CA VAL A 258 15.58 12.04 -31.51
C VAL A 258 14.74 12.76 -32.57
N THR A 259 13.51 13.17 -32.23
CA THR A 259 12.57 13.83 -33.13
C THR A 259 12.00 15.11 -32.49
N PRO A 260 12.75 16.25 -32.55
CA PRO A 260 12.40 17.47 -31.78
C PRO A 260 11.03 18.07 -32.12
N ASN A 261 10.57 17.92 -33.35
CA ASN A 261 9.31 18.51 -33.84
C ASN A 261 8.08 17.60 -33.65
N SER A 262 8.24 16.44 -32.98
CA SER A 262 7.14 15.52 -32.76
C SER A 262 6.39 15.84 -31.46
N VAL A 263 5.06 15.82 -31.50
CA VAL A 263 4.19 15.98 -30.33
C VAL A 263 3.83 14.61 -29.79
N HIS A 264 4.41 14.26 -28.64
CA HIS A 264 4.10 13.02 -27.94
C HIS A 264 3.21 13.29 -26.72
N LEU A 265 1.93 12.95 -26.82
CA LEU A 265 0.98 13.05 -25.72
C LEU A 265 1.05 11.76 -24.86
N ILE A 266 0.99 11.95 -23.55
CA ILE A 266 0.94 10.84 -22.59
C ILE A 266 -0.52 10.42 -22.41
N HIS A 267 -0.80 9.14 -22.67
CA HIS A 267 -2.15 8.57 -22.51
C HIS A 267 -2.15 7.55 -21.37
N LEU A 268 -3.12 7.66 -20.46
CA LEU A 268 -3.41 6.66 -19.41
C LEU A 268 -4.87 6.21 -19.58
N ASP A 269 -5.10 4.91 -19.68
CA ASP A 269 -6.43 4.29 -19.87
C ASP A 269 -7.26 4.87 -21.05
N GLY A 270 -6.56 5.38 -22.08
CA GLY A 270 -7.19 5.95 -23.28
C GLY A 270 -7.46 7.45 -23.21
N GLU A 271 -7.22 8.08 -22.06
CA GLU A 271 -7.35 9.53 -21.88
C GLU A 271 -5.96 10.20 -21.94
N ILE A 272 -5.93 11.45 -22.43
CA ILE A 272 -4.72 12.28 -22.44
C ILE A 272 -4.48 12.78 -21.01
N VAL A 273 -3.27 12.59 -20.51
CA VAL A 273 -2.84 13.14 -19.22
C VAL A 273 -2.42 14.59 -19.42
N GLU A 274 -3.01 15.51 -18.68
CA GLU A 274 -2.66 16.93 -18.70
C GLU A 274 -1.20 17.16 -18.29
N GLU A 275 -0.51 18.11 -18.90
CA GLU A 275 0.91 18.42 -18.64
C GLU A 275 1.13 18.81 -17.16
N ASP A 276 0.20 19.53 -16.55
CA ASP A 276 0.26 19.89 -15.14
C ASP A 276 0.30 18.64 -14.23
N THR A 277 -0.48 17.61 -14.59
CA THR A 277 -0.48 16.33 -13.88
C THR A 277 0.86 15.59 -14.06
N VAL A 278 1.44 15.63 -15.27
CA VAL A 278 2.75 15.01 -15.53
C VAL A 278 3.84 15.71 -14.70
N SER A 279 3.87 17.04 -14.72
CA SER A 279 4.81 17.85 -13.95
C SER A 279 4.67 17.64 -12.43
N ALA A 280 3.43 17.54 -11.95
CA ALA A 280 3.16 17.23 -10.54
C ALA A 280 3.69 15.84 -10.14
N VAL A 281 3.52 14.82 -11.01
CA VAL A 281 4.04 13.47 -10.77
C VAL A 281 5.57 13.44 -10.78
N GLU A 282 6.23 14.15 -11.69
CA GLU A 282 7.69 14.28 -11.74
C GLU A 282 8.23 14.95 -10.47
N SER A 283 7.61 16.07 -10.06
CA SER A 283 7.97 16.77 -8.82
C SER A 283 7.74 15.90 -7.58
N PHE A 284 6.66 15.11 -7.55
CA PHE A 284 6.40 14.15 -6.48
C PHE A 284 7.51 13.10 -6.38
N ALA A 285 7.94 12.54 -7.52
CA ALA A 285 9.00 11.54 -7.54
C ALA A 285 10.33 12.11 -6.99
N VAL A 286 10.68 13.34 -7.38
CA VAL A 286 11.87 14.02 -6.85
C VAL A 286 11.75 14.21 -5.34
N ALA A 287 10.61 14.72 -4.85
CA ALA A 287 10.38 14.93 -3.42
C ALA A 287 10.42 13.61 -2.63
N TYR A 288 9.86 12.52 -3.20
CA TYR A 288 9.89 11.18 -2.61
C TYR A 288 11.34 10.69 -2.41
N PHE A 289 12.17 10.74 -3.45
CA PHE A 289 13.56 10.29 -3.36
C PHE A 289 14.40 11.20 -2.45
N MET A 290 14.14 12.51 -2.44
CA MET A 290 14.80 13.41 -1.50
C MET A 290 14.44 13.08 -0.04
N ALA A 291 13.18 12.76 0.25
CA ALA A 291 12.76 12.33 1.59
C ALA A 291 13.46 11.02 1.99
N VAL A 292 13.51 10.01 1.08
CA VAL A 292 14.25 8.75 1.33
C VAL A 292 15.71 9.02 1.68
N ILE A 293 16.41 9.85 0.89
CA ILE A 293 17.83 10.15 1.12
C ILE A 293 18.00 10.89 2.45
N PHE A 294 17.17 11.89 2.72
CA PHE A 294 17.22 12.64 3.98
C PHE A 294 17.05 11.72 5.19
N THR A 295 16.03 10.87 5.18
CA THR A 295 15.77 9.93 6.27
C THR A 295 16.91 8.91 6.40
N ALA A 296 17.42 8.36 5.31
CA ALA A 296 18.55 7.42 5.35
C ALA A 296 19.80 8.05 5.97
N VAL A 297 20.11 9.34 5.68
CA VAL A 297 21.21 10.08 6.28
C VAL A 297 20.99 10.25 7.79
N VAL A 298 19.79 10.67 8.21
CA VAL A 298 19.48 10.84 9.64
C VAL A 298 19.59 9.50 10.39
N LEU A 299 19.10 8.40 9.81
CA LEU A 299 19.22 7.08 10.40
C LEU A 299 20.68 6.61 10.49
N SER A 300 21.51 6.93 9.49
CA SER A 300 22.92 6.58 9.48
C SER A 300 23.72 7.33 10.54
N ILE A 301 23.38 8.60 10.84
CA ILE A 301 23.97 9.35 11.97
C ILE A 301 23.69 8.63 13.30
N ASN A 302 22.56 7.94 13.41
CA ASN A 302 22.17 7.16 14.59
C ASN A 302 22.71 5.72 14.60
N GLY A 303 23.65 5.39 13.70
CA GLY A 303 24.40 4.14 13.71
C GLY A 303 23.87 3.02 12.80
N LEU A 304 22.86 3.30 11.95
CA LEU A 304 22.41 2.34 10.94
C LEU A 304 23.33 2.34 9.71
N SER A 305 23.43 1.18 9.03
CA SER A 305 24.06 1.16 7.71
C SER A 305 23.23 1.97 6.71
N ILE A 306 23.88 2.54 5.70
CA ILE A 306 23.16 3.32 4.66
C ILE A 306 22.10 2.46 3.97
N GLY A 307 22.40 1.19 3.69
CA GLY A 307 21.46 0.26 3.06
C GLY A 307 20.21 0.01 3.91
N ASP A 308 20.40 -0.26 5.19
CA ASP A 308 19.30 -0.45 6.14
C ASP A 308 18.50 0.84 6.35
N GLY A 309 19.20 1.98 6.41
CA GLY A 309 18.58 3.29 6.49
C GLY A 309 17.71 3.60 5.28
N MET A 310 18.16 3.28 4.07
CA MET A 310 17.37 3.43 2.84
C MET A 310 16.16 2.50 2.82
N LEU A 311 16.35 1.23 3.19
CA LEU A 311 15.25 0.26 3.25
C LEU A 311 14.19 0.69 4.27
N ALA A 312 14.61 1.13 5.46
CA ALA A 312 13.72 1.63 6.49
C ALA A 312 12.96 2.90 6.03
N ALA A 313 13.65 3.84 5.37
CA ALA A 313 13.04 5.04 4.81
C ALA A 313 12.00 4.71 3.74
N ILE A 314 12.34 3.86 2.75
CA ILE A 314 11.42 3.41 1.70
C ILE A 314 10.21 2.70 2.31
N SER A 315 10.44 1.78 3.25
CA SER A 315 9.39 1.01 3.91
C SER A 315 8.43 1.91 4.70
N SER A 316 8.96 2.91 5.42
CA SER A 316 8.16 3.86 6.20
C SER A 316 7.39 4.84 5.29
N LEU A 317 8.05 5.43 4.29
CA LEU A 317 7.44 6.37 3.36
C LEU A 317 6.39 5.70 2.47
N SER A 318 6.59 4.44 2.09
CA SER A 318 5.59 3.63 1.36
C SER A 318 4.52 3.03 2.26
N ASN A 319 4.62 3.18 3.58
CA ASN A 319 3.71 2.59 4.57
C ASN A 319 3.61 1.05 4.45
N VAL A 320 4.72 0.39 4.14
CA VAL A 320 4.79 -1.08 4.03
C VAL A 320 5.10 -1.73 5.37
N GLY A 321 6.11 -1.23 6.09
CA GLY A 321 6.54 -1.76 7.38
C GLY A 321 7.43 -2.99 7.30
N TYR A 322 7.83 -3.43 6.09
CA TYR A 322 8.66 -4.63 5.87
C TYR A 322 10.16 -4.30 5.89
N GLY A 323 10.95 -5.23 6.39
CA GLY A 323 12.42 -5.13 6.35
C GLY A 323 13.06 -4.46 7.55
N ILE A 324 12.27 -3.86 8.44
CA ILE A 324 12.81 -3.24 9.65
C ILE A 324 13.11 -4.28 10.76
N ASP A 325 12.49 -5.46 10.68
CA ASP A 325 12.70 -6.59 11.60
C ASP A 325 13.53 -7.74 10.99
N SER A 326 14.08 -7.56 9.78
CA SER A 326 14.95 -8.57 9.19
C SER A 326 16.29 -8.64 9.94
N ASN A 327 17.04 -9.73 9.75
CA ASN A 327 18.32 -10.00 10.43
C ASN A 327 19.40 -8.90 10.29
N THR A 328 19.19 -7.91 9.44
CA THR A 328 19.97 -6.68 9.32
C THR A 328 19.73 -5.72 10.50
N PHE A 329 18.52 -5.70 11.05
CA PHE A 329 18.18 -4.98 12.26
C PHE A 329 18.17 -5.93 13.45
N THR A 330 19.31 -6.22 13.99
CA THR A 330 19.47 -7.09 15.19
C THR A 330 18.67 -6.64 16.42
N MET A 331 18.14 -5.42 16.41
CA MET A 331 17.38 -4.84 17.53
C MET A 331 15.91 -4.51 17.21
N GLY A 332 15.45 -4.65 15.95
CA GLY A 332 14.12 -4.20 15.54
C GLY A 332 13.91 -2.70 15.76
N VAL A 333 12.70 -2.20 15.51
CA VAL A 333 12.34 -0.78 15.75
C VAL A 333 12.46 -0.37 17.21
N SER A 334 12.34 -1.33 18.13
CA SER A 334 12.48 -1.08 19.59
C SER A 334 13.85 -0.56 19.97
N GLY A 335 14.92 -1.03 19.30
CA GLY A 335 16.31 -0.63 19.56
C GLY A 335 16.72 0.71 18.96
N LEU A 336 15.90 1.30 18.09
CA LEU A 336 16.21 2.59 17.48
C LEU A 336 16.17 3.73 18.50
N ASN A 337 17.02 4.75 18.28
CA ASN A 337 17.00 5.99 19.06
C ASN A 337 15.67 6.74 18.84
N ILE A 338 15.30 7.58 19.80
CA ILE A 338 14.05 8.36 19.76
C ILE A 338 13.97 9.29 18.54
N ILE A 339 15.10 9.85 18.09
CA ILE A 339 15.18 10.69 16.88
C ILE A 339 14.86 9.87 15.64
N SER A 340 15.46 8.68 15.49
CA SER A 340 15.17 7.76 14.39
C SER A 340 13.70 7.37 14.34
N LYS A 341 13.11 7.06 15.50
CA LYS A 341 11.67 6.76 15.61
C LYS A 341 10.79 7.92 15.19
N ALA A 342 11.14 9.14 15.63
CA ALA A 342 10.39 10.35 15.28
C ALA A 342 10.43 10.64 13.77
N VAL A 343 11.59 10.47 13.13
CA VAL A 343 11.74 10.66 11.68
C VAL A 343 10.96 9.60 10.90
N LEU A 344 11.04 8.33 11.28
CA LEU A 344 10.24 7.27 10.64
C LEU A 344 8.73 7.49 10.81
N CYS A 345 8.28 7.95 11.98
CA CYS A 345 6.88 8.33 12.18
C CYS A 345 6.47 9.49 11.24
N PHE A 346 7.34 10.48 11.07
CA PHE A 346 7.09 11.59 10.15
C PHE A 346 7.01 11.11 8.70
N ASP A 347 7.88 10.19 8.28
CA ASP A 347 7.82 9.56 6.96
C ASP A 347 6.51 8.80 6.72
N MET A 348 6.00 8.08 7.74
CA MET A 348 4.71 7.41 7.65
C MET A 348 3.57 8.42 7.42
N PHE A 349 3.60 9.58 8.06
CA PHE A 349 2.65 10.66 7.79
C PHE A 349 2.81 11.23 6.38
N LEU A 350 4.04 11.52 5.95
CA LEU A 350 4.34 12.00 4.60
C LEU A 350 3.82 11.03 3.52
N GLY A 351 4.04 9.74 3.73
CA GLY A 351 3.59 8.70 2.80
C GLY A 351 2.08 8.55 2.75
N ARG A 352 1.39 8.66 3.90
CA ARG A 352 -0.06 8.46 3.98
C ARG A 352 -0.87 9.67 3.54
N LEU A 353 -0.47 10.87 3.96
CA LEU A 353 -1.16 12.12 3.66
C LEU A 353 -0.69 12.78 2.36
N GLU A 354 0.20 12.10 1.64
CA GLU A 354 0.94 12.60 0.49
C GLU A 354 1.92 13.75 0.83
N ILE A 355 3.02 13.75 0.06
CA ILE A 355 4.16 14.64 0.36
C ILE A 355 3.74 16.11 0.22
N PHE A 356 3.03 16.48 -0.87
CA PHE A 356 2.70 17.88 -1.14
C PHE A 356 1.74 18.51 -0.12
N PRO A 357 0.59 17.90 0.25
CA PRO A 357 -0.27 18.44 1.27
C PRO A 357 0.44 18.66 2.61
N MET A 358 1.36 17.74 2.97
CA MET A 358 2.15 17.88 4.19
C MET A 358 3.19 19.00 4.11
N LEU A 359 3.88 19.14 2.96
CA LEU A 359 4.87 20.22 2.79
C LEU A 359 4.21 21.59 2.75
N VAL A 360 3.01 21.73 2.19
CA VAL A 360 2.24 22.98 2.19
C VAL A 360 1.93 23.48 3.60
N LEU A 361 1.75 22.58 4.59
CA LEU A 361 1.54 22.98 5.98
C LEU A 361 2.75 23.71 6.56
N PHE A 362 3.97 23.46 6.06
CA PHE A 362 5.20 24.11 6.51
C PHE A 362 5.54 25.36 5.69
N ALA A 363 4.81 25.64 4.59
CA ALA A 363 5.03 26.83 3.79
C ALA A 363 4.52 28.09 4.54
N PRO A 364 5.36 29.13 4.78
CA PRO A 364 4.94 30.34 5.50
C PRO A 364 3.77 31.06 4.85
N GLU A 365 3.63 30.94 3.53
CA GLU A 365 2.58 31.56 2.72
C GLU A 365 1.19 31.00 3.04
N THR A 366 1.10 29.74 3.47
CA THR A 366 -0.16 29.09 3.87
C THR A 366 -0.80 29.77 5.09
N TRP A 367 0.01 30.37 5.95
CA TRP A 367 -0.40 30.98 7.21
C TRP A 367 -0.49 32.52 7.14
N ARG A 368 -0.07 33.11 6.00
CA ARG A 368 -0.25 34.55 5.73
C ARG A 368 -1.58 34.74 5.01
N LYS A 369 -2.62 35.06 5.76
CA LYS A 369 -3.85 35.68 5.25
C LYS A 369 -3.78 37.16 5.41
#